data_88f8f45cf833334b918e8bd429452dc1
#
_entry.id   88f8f45cf833334b918e8bd429452dc1
#
_cell.length_a   1.000
_cell.length_b   1.000
_cell.length_c   1.000
_cell.angle_alpha   90.00
_cell.angle_beta   90.00
_cell.angle_gamma   90.00
#
_symmetry.space_group_name_H-M   'P 1'
#
loop_
_entity.id
_entity.type
_entity.pdbx_description
1 polymer ?
#
loop_
_entity_poly.entity_id
_entity_poly.type
_entity_poly.pdbx_seq_one_letter_code
_entity_poly.pdbx_strand_id
1 'polypeptide(L)'
;MKYYSFTDEPLVSPDEFFMREALKEAQLALEADEVPVGAVLVSNGRIIGKGHNLTERLNDVTAHAEMQAFTAAANFIGAKYLTDCTLYVTLEPCVMCAGAAYWTQVSRIVFGAFDQQRGFSRIKPSVLHPKTEYLGGILENECSAIIKNFFQAKRNKS
;
A
#
# COMPACT_ATOMS: atom_id res chain seq x y z
N MET A 1 30.93 -3.79 -33.56
CA MET A 1 30.06 -3.13 -32.60
C MET A 1 28.72 -3.85 -32.59
N LYS A 2 28.41 -4.57 -31.53
CA LYS A 2 27.11 -5.20 -31.42
C LYS A 2 26.17 -4.15 -30.84
N TYR A 3 25.24 -3.68 -31.65
CA TYR A 3 24.11 -2.90 -31.17
C TYR A 3 23.19 -3.87 -30.40
N TYR A 4 23.07 -3.69 -29.09
CA TYR A 4 22.02 -4.35 -28.35
C TYR A 4 20.70 -3.69 -28.79
N SER A 5 19.88 -4.43 -29.49
CA SER A 5 18.49 -4.06 -29.66
C SER A 5 17.89 -4.09 -28.24
N PHE A 6 17.45 -2.93 -27.75
CA PHE A 6 16.52 -2.90 -26.66
C PHE A 6 15.32 -3.70 -27.10
N THR A 7 15.10 -4.85 -26.48
CA THR A 7 13.87 -5.59 -26.67
C THR A 7 12.73 -4.68 -26.24
N ASP A 8 11.71 -4.56 -27.09
CA ASP A 8 10.46 -3.83 -26.82
C ASP A 8 9.66 -4.50 -25.68
N GLU A 9 10.27 -4.73 -24.53
CA GLU A 9 9.49 -5.01 -23.33
C GLU A 9 8.86 -3.68 -22.91
N PRO A 10 7.54 -3.64 -22.74
CA PRO A 10 6.88 -2.43 -22.28
C PRO A 10 7.51 -1.99 -20.96
N LEU A 11 8.06 -0.78 -20.96
CA LEU A 11 8.62 -0.18 -19.75
C LEU A 11 7.54 -0.17 -18.67
N VAL A 12 7.72 -0.98 -17.63
CA VAL A 12 6.84 -0.98 -16.48
C VAL A 12 6.96 0.38 -15.80
N SER A 13 5.83 1.07 -15.59
CA SER A 13 5.85 2.36 -14.90
C SER A 13 6.37 2.21 -13.47
N PRO A 14 7.02 3.23 -12.89
CA PRO A 14 7.43 3.18 -11.48
C PRO A 14 6.28 2.84 -10.53
N ASP A 15 5.08 3.37 -10.78
CA ASP A 15 3.90 3.08 -9.95
C ASP A 15 3.51 1.60 -10.01
N GLU A 16 3.53 0.99 -11.18
CA GLU A 16 3.27 -0.45 -11.29
C GLU A 16 4.35 -1.29 -10.63
N PHE A 17 5.63 -0.91 -10.80
CA PHE A 17 6.74 -1.61 -10.17
C PHE A 17 6.59 -1.66 -8.65
N PHE A 18 6.35 -0.51 -8.01
CA PHE A 18 6.22 -0.45 -6.56
C PHE A 18 4.90 -1.04 -6.07
N MET A 19 3.83 -0.99 -6.87
CA MET A 19 2.60 -1.69 -6.52
C MET A 19 2.79 -3.21 -6.53
N ARG A 20 3.61 -3.75 -7.43
CA ARG A 20 3.98 -5.19 -7.40
C ARG A 20 4.77 -5.53 -6.15
N GLU A 21 5.63 -4.65 -5.69
CA GLU A 21 6.33 -4.84 -4.41
C GLU A 21 5.35 -4.84 -3.23
N ALA A 22 4.34 -3.96 -3.25
CA ALA A 22 3.27 -3.97 -2.26
C ALA A 22 2.43 -5.26 -2.33
N LEU A 23 2.17 -5.79 -3.52
CA LEU A 23 1.48 -7.08 -3.70
C LEU A 23 2.28 -8.25 -3.11
N LYS A 24 3.60 -8.22 -3.17
CA LYS A 24 4.44 -9.23 -2.51
C LYS A 24 4.23 -9.21 -0.99
N GLU A 25 4.12 -8.03 -0.40
CA GLU A 25 3.77 -7.89 1.03
C GLU A 25 2.36 -8.41 1.31
N ALA A 26 1.39 -8.12 0.44
CA ALA A 26 0.04 -8.67 0.56
C ALA A 26 0.05 -10.21 0.53
N GLN A 27 0.90 -10.82 -0.30
CA GLN A 27 1.05 -12.26 -0.36
C GLN A 27 1.60 -12.84 0.95
N LEU A 28 2.53 -12.14 1.61
CA LEU A 28 3.02 -12.55 2.93
C LEU A 28 1.90 -12.54 3.98
N ALA A 29 1.03 -11.53 3.94
CA ALA A 29 -0.15 -11.49 4.81
C ALA A 29 -1.09 -12.67 4.53
N LEU A 30 -1.35 -12.97 3.25
CA LEU A 30 -2.20 -14.09 2.85
C LEU A 30 -1.66 -15.43 3.38
N GLU A 31 -0.36 -15.67 3.25
CA GLU A 31 0.31 -16.88 3.74
C GLU A 31 0.21 -17.03 5.26
N ALA A 32 0.11 -15.92 5.98
CA ALA A 32 -0.09 -15.89 7.43
C ALA A 32 -1.57 -15.85 7.85
N ASP A 33 -2.49 -16.08 6.93
CA ASP A 33 -3.96 -16.04 7.15
C ASP A 33 -4.44 -14.68 7.67
N GLU A 34 -3.77 -13.63 7.27
CA GLU A 34 -4.16 -12.23 7.49
C GLU A 34 -4.92 -11.69 6.26
N VAL A 35 -5.75 -10.67 6.44
CA VAL A 35 -6.32 -9.95 5.29
C VAL A 35 -5.18 -9.46 4.39
N PRO A 36 -5.15 -9.85 3.10
CA PRO A 36 -3.98 -9.66 2.25
C PRO A 36 -3.87 -8.23 1.73
N VAL A 37 -3.38 -7.34 2.56
CA VAL A 37 -3.03 -5.97 2.24
C VAL A 37 -1.53 -5.79 2.47
N GLY A 38 -0.87 -5.20 1.50
CA GLY A 38 0.56 -4.90 1.56
C GLY A 38 0.84 -3.45 1.20
N ALA A 39 1.92 -2.92 1.75
CA ALA A 39 2.32 -1.54 1.55
C ALA A 39 3.84 -1.40 1.51
N VAL A 40 4.32 -0.45 0.69
CA VAL A 40 5.72 -0.03 0.69
C VAL A 40 5.81 1.49 0.69
N LEU A 41 6.77 2.04 1.42
CA LEU A 41 7.14 3.45 1.36
C LEU A 41 8.39 3.60 0.49
N VAL A 42 8.34 4.55 -0.42
CA VAL A 42 9.40 4.82 -1.39
C VAL A 42 9.88 6.26 -1.25
N SER A 43 11.18 6.46 -1.20
CA SER A 43 11.83 7.77 -1.25
C SER A 43 12.99 7.72 -2.24
N ASN A 44 13.05 8.69 -3.15
CA ASN A 44 14.10 8.76 -4.18
C ASN A 44 14.26 7.44 -4.97
N GLY A 45 13.15 6.81 -5.36
CA GLY A 45 13.16 5.56 -6.11
C GLY A 45 13.57 4.32 -5.33
N ARG A 46 13.69 4.41 -4.00
CA ARG A 46 14.12 3.31 -3.12
C ARG A 46 13.04 3.00 -2.10
N ILE A 47 12.79 1.72 -1.87
CA ILE A 47 11.91 1.27 -0.80
C ILE A 47 12.63 1.48 0.54
N ILE A 48 12.01 2.25 1.43
CA ILE A 48 12.54 2.56 2.76
C ILE A 48 11.72 1.94 3.89
N GLY A 49 10.57 1.38 3.58
CA GLY A 49 9.72 0.67 4.56
C GLY A 49 8.74 -0.24 3.86
N LYS A 50 8.47 -1.38 4.46
CA LYS A 50 7.49 -2.36 3.99
C LYS A 50 6.57 -2.74 5.13
N GLY A 51 5.34 -3.10 4.80
CA GLY A 51 4.38 -3.59 5.78
C GLY A 51 3.31 -4.45 5.13
N HIS A 52 2.77 -5.35 5.91
CA HIS A 52 1.56 -6.09 5.55
C HIS A 52 0.69 -6.23 6.80
N ASN A 53 -0.57 -6.54 6.59
CA ASN A 53 -1.53 -6.64 7.70
C ASN A 53 -1.07 -7.71 8.70
N LEU A 54 -1.06 -7.35 9.99
CA LEU A 54 -0.66 -8.19 11.12
C LEU A 54 -1.69 -8.17 12.25
N THR A 55 -2.95 -7.82 11.96
CA THR A 55 -3.97 -7.64 13.01
C THR A 55 -4.22 -8.89 13.83
N GLU A 56 -4.23 -10.06 13.20
CA GLU A 56 -4.40 -11.35 13.91
C GLU A 56 -3.14 -11.73 14.67
N ARG A 57 -1.99 -11.67 14.01
CA ARG A 57 -0.71 -12.08 14.61
C ARG A 57 -0.35 -11.25 15.84
N LEU A 58 -0.55 -9.93 15.77
CA LEU A 58 -0.23 -9.02 16.86
C LEU A 58 -1.39 -8.82 17.84
N ASN A 59 -2.55 -9.40 17.54
CA ASN A 59 -3.78 -9.14 18.30
C ASN A 59 -4.03 -7.64 18.47
N ASP A 60 -3.93 -6.90 17.37
CA ASP A 60 -3.97 -5.45 17.34
C ASP A 60 -4.75 -4.98 16.11
N VAL A 61 -5.93 -4.39 16.35
CA VAL A 61 -6.81 -3.91 15.27
C VAL A 61 -6.20 -2.76 14.46
N THR A 62 -5.16 -2.10 14.97
CA THR A 62 -4.48 -1.01 14.27
C THR A 62 -3.29 -1.47 13.43
N ALA A 63 -2.92 -2.75 13.48
CA ALA A 63 -1.76 -3.29 12.80
C ALA A 63 -1.99 -3.49 11.30
N HIS A 64 -2.49 -2.47 10.62
CA HIS A 64 -2.68 -2.43 9.17
C HIS A 64 -1.34 -2.32 8.44
N ALA A 65 -1.32 -2.72 7.17
CA ALA A 65 -0.13 -2.69 6.33
C ALA A 65 0.51 -1.29 6.29
N GLU A 66 -0.31 -0.26 6.16
CA GLU A 66 0.16 1.13 6.08
C GLU A 66 0.84 1.55 7.39
N MET A 67 0.27 1.19 8.53
CA MET A 67 0.84 1.51 9.85
C MET A 67 2.22 0.86 10.03
N GLN A 68 2.36 -0.39 9.60
CA GLN A 68 3.64 -1.10 9.62
C GLN A 68 4.67 -0.43 8.72
N ALA A 69 4.27 -0.04 7.52
CA ALA A 69 5.14 0.62 6.55
C ALA A 69 5.58 2.00 7.03
N PHE A 70 4.69 2.80 7.59
CA PHE A 70 5.03 4.12 8.16
C PHE A 70 6.06 3.99 9.29
N THR A 71 5.84 3.08 10.22
CA THR A 71 6.76 2.84 11.33
C THR A 71 8.14 2.39 10.83
N ALA A 72 8.18 1.46 9.89
CA ALA A 72 9.42 0.97 9.31
C ALA A 72 10.20 2.09 8.59
N ALA A 73 9.51 2.90 7.79
CA ALA A 73 10.12 4.00 7.05
C ALA A 73 10.67 5.09 7.99
N ALA A 74 9.88 5.49 8.99
CA ALA A 74 10.29 6.50 9.97
C ALA A 74 11.54 6.04 10.75
N ASN A 75 11.57 4.77 11.12
CA ASN A 75 12.73 4.19 11.80
C ASN A 75 13.96 4.16 10.89
N PHE A 76 13.78 3.82 9.61
CA PHE A 76 14.88 3.75 8.65
C PHE A 76 15.55 5.12 8.42
N ILE A 77 14.74 6.17 8.25
CA ILE A 77 15.27 7.53 8.01
C ILE A 77 15.58 8.29 9.30
N GLY A 78 15.17 7.78 10.46
CA GLY A 78 15.38 8.43 11.75
C GLY A 78 14.57 9.71 11.91
N ALA A 79 13.38 9.81 11.30
CA ALA A 79 12.52 10.98 11.36
C ALA A 79 11.05 10.57 11.28
N LYS A 80 10.18 11.35 11.93
CA LYS A 80 8.73 11.06 11.96
C LYS A 80 7.96 11.57 10.75
N TYR A 81 8.51 12.54 10.01
CA TYR A 81 7.87 13.09 8.82
C TYR A 81 8.41 12.43 7.56
N LEU A 82 7.49 12.04 6.67
CA LEU A 82 7.77 11.31 5.43
C LEU A 82 7.45 12.21 4.22
N THR A 83 7.89 13.46 4.26
CA THR A 83 7.51 14.53 3.32
C THR A 83 7.92 14.25 1.88
N ASP A 84 9.01 13.51 1.66
CA ASP A 84 9.50 13.18 0.30
C ASP A 84 9.24 11.73 -0.07
N CYS A 85 8.20 11.12 0.52
CA CYS A 85 7.90 9.72 0.34
C CYS A 85 6.58 9.51 -0.39
N THR A 86 6.49 8.38 -1.10
CA THR A 86 5.25 7.86 -1.68
C THR A 86 4.89 6.55 -0.99
N LEU A 87 3.65 6.45 -0.53
CA LEU A 87 3.07 5.20 -0.05
C LEU A 87 2.41 4.47 -1.21
N TYR A 88 2.80 3.22 -1.44
CA TYR A 88 2.10 2.29 -2.33
C TYR A 88 1.41 1.25 -1.47
N VAL A 89 0.11 1.10 -1.63
CA VAL A 89 -0.70 0.16 -0.85
C VAL A 89 -1.72 -0.54 -1.75
N THR A 90 -1.91 -1.83 -1.56
CA THR A 90 -2.75 -2.65 -2.46
C THR A 90 -4.24 -2.35 -2.34
N LEU A 91 -4.69 -1.84 -1.21
CA LEU A 91 -6.08 -1.45 -0.96
C LEU A 91 -6.13 0.02 -0.54
N GLU A 92 -7.14 0.74 -0.99
CA GLU A 92 -7.39 2.13 -0.57
C GLU A 92 -7.37 2.23 0.97
N PRO A 93 -6.55 3.13 1.55
CA PRO A 93 -6.47 3.27 3.00
C PRO A 93 -7.81 3.60 3.65
N CYS A 94 -8.05 2.99 4.80
CA CYS A 94 -9.19 3.36 5.66
C CYS A 94 -8.94 4.70 6.36
N VAL A 95 -9.95 5.21 7.07
CA VAL A 95 -9.87 6.50 7.77
C VAL A 95 -8.73 6.54 8.79
N MET A 96 -8.46 5.43 9.48
CA MET A 96 -7.36 5.35 10.47
C MET A 96 -6.01 5.54 9.79
N CYS A 97 -5.75 4.81 8.70
CA CYS A 97 -4.49 4.89 7.97
C CYS A 97 -4.34 6.22 7.23
N ALA A 98 -5.44 6.77 6.70
CA ALA A 98 -5.44 8.09 6.09
C ALA A 98 -5.14 9.18 7.11
N GLY A 99 -5.66 9.06 8.33
CA GLY A 99 -5.33 9.95 9.44
C GLY A 99 -3.86 9.83 9.83
N ALA A 100 -3.31 8.62 9.87
CA ALA A 100 -1.87 8.42 10.09
C ALA A 100 -1.05 9.07 8.97
N ALA A 101 -1.46 8.92 7.72
CA ALA A 101 -0.82 9.57 6.57
C ALA A 101 -0.82 11.09 6.70
N TYR A 102 -1.91 11.69 7.21
CA TYR A 102 -1.97 13.12 7.51
C TYR A 102 -0.82 13.54 8.43
N TRP A 103 -0.62 12.81 9.52
CA TRP A 103 0.42 13.14 10.50
C TRP A 103 1.83 12.89 10.01
N THR A 104 2.05 11.89 9.15
CA THR A 104 3.36 11.65 8.54
C THR A 104 3.71 12.70 7.49
N GLN A 105 2.72 13.42 6.97
CA GLN A 105 2.86 14.35 5.84
C GLN A 105 3.45 13.71 4.59
N VAL A 106 3.16 12.41 4.37
CA VAL A 106 3.58 11.72 3.16
C VAL A 106 3.12 12.50 1.93
N SER A 107 3.99 12.64 0.92
CA SER A 107 3.70 13.52 -0.20
C SER A 107 2.71 12.91 -1.21
N ARG A 108 2.69 11.58 -1.31
CA ARG A 108 1.84 10.90 -2.30
C ARG A 108 1.39 9.53 -1.80
N ILE A 109 0.13 9.19 -2.09
CA ILE A 109 -0.45 7.87 -1.83
C ILE A 109 -0.91 7.30 -3.17
N VAL A 110 -0.44 6.09 -3.49
CA VAL A 110 -0.88 5.32 -4.65
C VAL A 110 -1.49 4.02 -4.15
N PHE A 111 -2.72 3.75 -4.52
CA PHE A 111 -3.38 2.51 -4.11
C PHE A 111 -3.88 1.72 -5.32
N GLY A 112 -4.04 0.40 -5.13
CA GLY A 112 -4.53 -0.49 -6.16
C GLY A 112 -6.05 -0.55 -6.21
N ALA A 113 -6.65 -1.35 -5.35
CA ALA A 113 -8.10 -1.51 -5.29
C ALA A 113 -8.78 -0.38 -4.51
N PHE A 114 -9.94 0.06 -4.98
CA PHE A 114 -10.81 0.96 -4.23
C PHE A 114 -11.56 0.18 -3.15
N ASP A 115 -11.74 0.80 -1.98
CA ASP A 115 -12.58 0.26 -0.92
C ASP A 115 -13.90 1.03 -0.89
N GLN A 116 -14.95 0.41 -1.41
CA GLN A 116 -16.27 1.03 -1.57
C GLN A 116 -16.97 1.28 -0.22
N GLN A 117 -16.53 0.64 0.83
CA GLN A 117 -17.17 0.75 2.15
C GLN A 117 -16.40 1.64 3.10
N ARG A 118 -15.07 1.56 3.12
CA ARG A 118 -14.22 2.17 4.15
C ARG A 118 -13.09 3.04 3.61
N GLY A 119 -13.02 3.22 2.28
CA GLY A 119 -11.98 4.03 1.66
C GLY A 119 -12.05 5.51 2.07
N PHE A 120 -10.90 6.10 2.30
CA PHE A 120 -10.81 7.50 2.76
C PHE A 120 -11.40 8.51 1.78
N SER A 121 -11.40 8.20 0.48
CA SER A 121 -11.90 9.13 -0.55
C SER A 121 -13.40 9.37 -0.46
N ARG A 122 -14.12 8.53 0.30
CA ARG A 122 -15.55 8.67 0.55
C ARG A 122 -15.88 9.67 1.65
N ILE A 123 -14.87 10.12 2.39
CA ILE A 123 -15.06 11.03 3.54
C ILE A 123 -14.87 12.46 3.10
N LYS A 124 -15.84 13.31 3.45
CA LYS A 124 -15.79 14.75 3.16
C LYS A 124 -15.96 15.53 4.46
N PRO A 125 -15.15 16.58 4.69
CA PRO A 125 -13.97 16.97 3.89
C PRO A 125 -12.86 15.92 3.96
N SER A 126 -11.85 16.06 3.08
CA SER A 126 -10.74 15.11 3.02
C SER A 126 -10.00 15.00 4.34
N VAL A 127 -9.64 13.77 4.71
CA VAL A 127 -8.84 13.49 5.93
C VAL A 127 -7.35 13.53 5.66
N LEU A 128 -6.93 13.69 4.41
CA LEU A 128 -5.52 13.77 4.04
C LEU A 128 -4.96 15.17 4.28
N HIS A 129 -3.66 15.24 4.48
CA HIS A 129 -2.95 16.53 4.51
C HIS A 129 -3.16 17.25 3.16
N PRO A 130 -3.37 18.59 3.16
CA PRO A 130 -3.65 19.34 1.93
C PRO A 130 -2.59 19.21 0.85
N LYS A 131 -1.35 18.91 1.21
CA LYS A 131 -0.24 18.72 0.28
C LYS A 131 -0.09 17.28 -0.20
N THR A 132 -0.84 16.33 0.35
CA THR A 132 -0.78 14.93 -0.07
C THR A 132 -1.62 14.71 -1.32
N GLU A 133 -0.98 14.26 -2.39
CA GLU A 133 -1.66 13.83 -3.61
C GLU A 133 -1.98 12.34 -3.53
N TYR A 134 -2.99 11.89 -4.26
CA TYR A 134 -3.29 10.46 -4.32
C TYR A 134 -3.75 10.03 -5.71
N LEU A 135 -3.51 8.77 -6.03
CA LEU A 135 -3.92 8.11 -7.25
C LEU A 135 -4.37 6.69 -6.92
N GLY A 136 -5.55 6.30 -7.37
CA GLY A 136 -6.06 4.94 -7.23
C GLY A 136 -6.14 4.20 -8.55
N GLY A 137 -6.25 2.88 -8.48
CA GLY A 137 -6.47 2.02 -9.63
C GLY A 137 -5.21 1.43 -10.27
N ILE A 138 -4.05 1.56 -9.64
CA ILE A 138 -2.82 0.95 -10.17
C ILE A 138 -2.83 -0.56 -9.85
N LEU A 139 -2.82 -1.39 -10.89
CA LEU A 139 -3.00 -2.84 -10.80
C LEU A 139 -4.29 -3.21 -10.04
N GLU A 140 -5.34 -2.48 -10.30
CA GLU A 140 -6.61 -2.59 -9.59
C GLU A 140 -7.17 -4.01 -9.59
N ASN A 141 -7.13 -4.69 -10.74
CA ASN A 141 -7.68 -6.03 -10.87
C ASN A 141 -6.93 -7.05 -10.00
N GLU A 142 -5.61 -7.01 -10.02
CA GLU A 142 -4.77 -7.92 -9.22
C GLU A 142 -4.93 -7.64 -7.72
N CYS A 143 -4.93 -6.38 -7.34
CA CYS A 143 -5.12 -5.96 -5.94
C CYS A 143 -6.52 -6.31 -5.42
N SER A 144 -7.54 -6.14 -6.25
CA SER A 144 -8.92 -6.49 -5.92
C SER A 144 -9.10 -8.01 -5.81
N ALA A 145 -8.50 -8.78 -6.71
CA ALA A 145 -8.64 -10.23 -6.75
C ALA A 145 -8.11 -10.91 -5.50
N ILE A 146 -6.96 -10.51 -4.99
CA ILE A 146 -6.36 -11.13 -3.80
C ILE A 146 -7.25 -10.93 -2.56
N ILE A 147 -7.87 -9.76 -2.42
CA ILE A 147 -8.82 -9.45 -1.32
C ILE A 147 -10.11 -10.26 -1.47
N LYS A 148 -10.70 -10.23 -2.66
CA LYS A 148 -11.96 -10.95 -2.93
C LYS A 148 -11.82 -12.45 -2.71
N ASN A 149 -10.74 -13.03 -3.21
CA ASN A 149 -10.49 -14.46 -3.07
C ASN A 149 -10.29 -14.86 -1.60
N PHE A 150 -9.63 -14.04 -0.82
CA PHE A 150 -9.46 -14.28 0.62
C PHE A 150 -10.81 -14.33 1.35
N PHE A 151 -11.64 -13.31 1.17
CA PHE A 151 -12.94 -13.27 1.87
C PHE A 151 -13.90 -14.35 1.36
N GLN A 152 -13.85 -14.67 0.06
CA GLN A 152 -14.66 -15.78 -0.48
C GLN A 152 -14.27 -17.11 0.15
N ALA A 153 -12.96 -17.39 0.27
CA ALA A 153 -12.47 -18.59 0.92
C ALA A 153 -12.88 -18.67 2.40
N LYS A 154 -12.90 -17.55 3.12
CA LYS A 154 -13.38 -17.49 4.51
C LYS A 154 -14.86 -17.79 4.60
N ARG A 155 -15.70 -17.24 3.73
CA ARG A 155 -17.16 -17.53 3.71
C ARG A 155 -17.44 -19.01 3.43
N ASN A 156 -16.65 -19.65 2.56
CA ASN A 156 -16.83 -21.05 2.20
C ASN A 156 -16.43 -22.03 3.32
N LYS A 157 -15.70 -21.57 4.33
CA LYS A 157 -15.24 -22.36 5.48
C LYS A 157 -16.16 -22.28 6.70
N SER A 158 -17.11 -21.35 6.68
CA SER A 158 -18.08 -21.19 7.79
C SER A 158 -19.32 -22.04 7.61
#